data_7dd68bc94674db3691d10c71aacce18f
#
_entry.id   7dd68bc94674db3691d10c71aacce18f
#
_cell.length_a   1.000
_cell.length_b   1.000
_cell.length_c   1.000
_cell.angle_alpha   90.00
_cell.angle_beta   90.00
_cell.angle_gamma   90.00
#
_symmetry.space_group_name_H-M   'P 1'
#
loop_
_entity.id
_entity.type
_entity.pdbx_description
1 polymer ?
#
loop_
_entity_poly.entity_id
_entity_poly.type
_entity_poly.pdbx_seq_one_letter_code
_entity_poly.pdbx_strand_id
1 'polypeptide(L)'
;MTAAVVLVLGVATLVVVLGAFVATARQGRVPAPMPPLPPETPEIAPVRVPAPAADYFDPRTIKVGDTVHIQGVKSRAIGALHLSRQGDQWTEYLLDEGVRRYQWLSVEERRGSAEGEPLHLEVMLWTQVPTQGMVPAKHMLIMEGVEFFPIDRGTVAFRSEGMTGHPDRGLLDFAHYRAVDGRLLSFERVQGGQWSSFYTRPLTPGSIRVERLP
;
A
#
# COMPACT_ATOMS: atom_id res chain seq x y z
N MET A 1 34.17 0.63 -50.89
CA MET A 1 32.77 1.08 -50.70
C MET A 1 32.75 1.98 -49.49
N THR A 2 32.37 3.22 -49.66
CA THR A 2 32.41 4.21 -48.57
C THR A 2 31.20 3.98 -47.63
N ALA A 3 31.36 4.26 -46.35
CA ALA A 3 30.32 4.10 -45.31
C ALA A 3 28.96 4.74 -45.68
N ALA A 4 28.96 5.76 -46.50
CA ALA A 4 27.78 6.42 -47.02
C ALA A 4 26.89 5.50 -47.91
N VAL A 5 27.51 4.63 -48.72
CA VAL A 5 26.76 3.73 -49.60
C VAL A 5 26.05 2.64 -48.80
N VAL A 6 26.66 2.15 -47.70
CA VAL A 6 26.06 1.16 -46.82
C VAL A 6 24.89 1.76 -46.06
N LEU A 7 24.97 3.02 -45.63
CA LEU A 7 23.90 3.71 -44.92
C LEU A 7 22.67 3.95 -45.81
N VAL A 8 22.90 4.38 -47.08
CA VAL A 8 21.80 4.62 -48.04
C VAL A 8 21.09 3.31 -48.41
N LEU A 9 21.83 2.22 -48.60
CA LEU A 9 21.25 0.90 -48.83
C LEU A 9 20.44 0.36 -47.64
N GLY A 10 20.96 0.59 -46.42
CA GLY A 10 20.24 0.18 -45.17
C GLY A 10 18.91 0.91 -44.99
N VAL A 11 18.89 2.21 -45.23
CA VAL A 11 17.66 3.02 -45.10
C VAL A 11 16.63 2.67 -46.20
N ALA A 12 17.07 2.42 -47.44
CA ALA A 12 16.19 2.02 -48.52
C ALA A 12 15.55 0.65 -48.23
N THR A 13 16.31 -0.30 -47.69
CA THR A 13 15.78 -1.63 -47.31
C THR A 13 14.74 -1.52 -46.17
N LEU A 14 14.97 -0.68 -45.18
CA LEU A 14 14.06 -0.47 -44.06
C LEU A 14 12.72 0.16 -44.53
N VAL A 15 12.77 1.12 -45.45
CA VAL A 15 11.55 1.76 -45.98
C VAL A 15 10.73 0.78 -46.82
N VAL A 16 11.37 -0.10 -47.61
CA VAL A 16 10.66 -1.12 -48.39
C VAL A 16 10.00 -2.16 -47.50
N VAL A 17 10.66 -2.63 -46.42
CA VAL A 17 10.12 -3.59 -45.49
C VAL A 17 8.95 -2.99 -44.70
N LEU A 18 9.06 -1.75 -44.23
CA LEU A 18 7.96 -1.05 -43.53
C LEU A 18 6.77 -0.79 -44.49
N GLY A 19 7.02 -0.40 -45.76
CA GLY A 19 5.98 -0.21 -46.75
C GLY A 19 5.23 -1.49 -47.08
N ALA A 20 5.91 -2.63 -47.20
CA ALA A 20 5.30 -3.94 -47.43
C ALA A 20 4.43 -4.39 -46.24
N PHE A 21 4.88 -4.13 -45.00
CA PHE A 21 4.14 -4.50 -43.80
C PHE A 21 2.83 -3.70 -43.64
N VAL A 22 2.86 -2.41 -43.97
CA VAL A 22 1.65 -1.55 -43.94
C VAL A 22 0.66 -1.93 -45.06
N ALA A 23 1.16 -2.33 -46.25
CA ALA A 23 0.29 -2.74 -47.36
C ALA A 23 -0.40 -4.10 -47.09
N THR A 24 0.30 -5.07 -46.52
CA THR A 24 -0.28 -6.37 -46.15
C THR A 24 -1.28 -6.28 -44.98
N ALA A 25 -1.06 -5.34 -44.03
CA ALA A 25 -1.99 -5.12 -42.92
C ALA A 25 -3.32 -4.48 -43.32
N ARG A 26 -3.38 -3.83 -44.51
CA ARG A 26 -4.60 -3.19 -45.04
C ARG A 26 -5.46 -4.08 -45.94
N GLN A 27 -4.94 -5.22 -46.41
CA GLN A 27 -5.66 -6.09 -47.37
C GLN A 27 -6.50 -7.23 -46.72
N GLY A 28 -6.60 -7.31 -45.42
CA GLY A 28 -7.18 -8.49 -44.73
C GLY A 28 -8.36 -8.25 -43.81
N ARG A 29 -9.20 -7.23 -44.04
CA ARG A 29 -10.42 -7.12 -43.22
C ARG A 29 -11.67 -6.91 -44.13
N VAL A 30 -12.15 -8.01 -44.66
CA VAL A 30 -13.57 -8.12 -44.99
C VAL A 30 -14.30 -8.42 -43.70
N PRO A 31 -15.25 -7.57 -43.24
CA PRO A 31 -16.06 -7.88 -42.07
C PRO A 31 -16.85 -9.16 -42.34
N ALA A 32 -16.66 -10.18 -41.54
CA ALA A 32 -17.51 -11.35 -41.56
C ALA A 32 -18.97 -10.92 -41.29
N PRO A 33 -19.96 -11.46 -41.97
CA PRO A 33 -21.37 -11.20 -41.65
C PRO A 33 -21.62 -11.65 -40.21
N MET A 34 -22.16 -10.73 -39.38
CA MET A 34 -22.56 -11.06 -38.01
C MET A 34 -23.58 -12.20 -38.04
N PRO A 35 -23.42 -13.23 -37.26
CA PRO A 35 -24.46 -14.23 -37.05
C PRO A 35 -25.71 -13.54 -36.47
N PRO A 36 -26.91 -13.99 -36.81
CA PRO A 36 -28.12 -13.46 -36.25
C PRO A 36 -28.10 -13.59 -34.74
N LEU A 37 -28.41 -12.48 -34.06
CA LEU A 37 -28.53 -12.44 -32.60
C LEU A 37 -29.55 -13.52 -32.16
N PRO A 38 -29.21 -14.32 -31.13
CA PRO A 38 -30.19 -15.20 -30.52
C PRO A 38 -31.37 -14.36 -29.99
N PRO A 39 -32.59 -14.91 -30.00
CA PRO A 39 -33.74 -14.19 -29.45
C PRO A 39 -33.42 -13.82 -27.98
N GLU A 40 -33.58 -12.54 -27.64
CA GLU A 40 -33.44 -12.02 -26.30
C GLU A 40 -34.40 -12.78 -25.37
N THR A 41 -33.87 -13.73 -24.61
CA THR A 41 -34.57 -14.23 -23.45
C THR A 41 -34.71 -13.07 -22.48
N PRO A 42 -35.89 -12.73 -21.96
CA PRO A 42 -35.98 -11.65 -20.99
C PRO A 42 -35.12 -12.03 -19.79
N GLU A 43 -34.01 -11.33 -19.66
CA GLU A 43 -33.10 -11.44 -18.51
C GLU A 43 -33.86 -10.92 -17.30
N ILE A 44 -34.37 -11.85 -16.50
CA ILE A 44 -34.91 -11.53 -15.17
C ILE A 44 -33.72 -10.95 -14.41
N ALA A 45 -33.68 -9.61 -14.30
CA ALA A 45 -32.66 -8.92 -13.52
C ALA A 45 -32.55 -9.62 -12.16
N PRO A 46 -31.37 -10.08 -11.75
CA PRO A 46 -31.20 -10.70 -10.46
C PRO A 46 -31.68 -9.70 -9.42
N VAL A 47 -32.70 -10.10 -8.66
CA VAL A 47 -33.14 -9.34 -7.49
C VAL A 47 -31.90 -9.19 -6.63
N ARG A 48 -31.32 -7.98 -6.62
CA ARG A 48 -30.29 -7.63 -5.67
C ARG A 48 -30.93 -7.71 -4.29
N VAL A 49 -30.79 -8.87 -3.68
CA VAL A 49 -30.98 -8.95 -2.23
C VAL A 49 -29.91 -8.00 -1.67
N PRO A 50 -30.29 -6.91 -0.97
CA PRO A 50 -29.31 -6.08 -0.32
C PRO A 50 -28.45 -7.01 0.55
N ALA A 51 -27.17 -7.10 0.26
CA ALA A 51 -26.26 -7.76 1.20
C ALA A 51 -26.54 -7.09 2.56
N PRO A 52 -26.74 -7.86 3.65
CA PRO A 52 -26.87 -7.26 4.97
C PRO A 52 -25.72 -6.28 5.08
N ALA A 53 -26.03 -5.02 5.42
CA ALA A 53 -25.02 -3.99 5.62
C ALA A 53 -23.99 -4.60 6.57
N ALA A 54 -22.83 -4.99 6.04
CA ALA A 54 -21.76 -5.48 6.88
C ALA A 54 -21.53 -4.36 7.88
N ASP A 55 -21.65 -4.64 9.18
CA ASP A 55 -21.39 -3.67 10.23
C ASP A 55 -19.99 -3.11 9.98
N TYR A 56 -19.93 -2.02 9.19
CA TYR A 56 -18.68 -1.36 8.85
C TYR A 56 -18.18 -0.68 10.11
N PHE A 57 -17.14 -1.28 10.68
CA PHE A 57 -16.44 -0.66 11.79
C PHE A 57 -15.47 0.40 11.23
N ASP A 58 -15.55 1.63 11.74
CA ASP A 58 -14.62 2.69 11.43
C ASP A 58 -13.35 2.56 12.28
N PRO A 59 -12.19 2.18 11.70
CA PRO A 59 -10.94 1.99 12.44
C PRO A 59 -10.45 3.25 13.17
N ARG A 60 -10.88 4.44 12.77
CA ARG A 60 -10.55 5.70 13.47
C ARG A 60 -11.14 5.77 14.88
N THR A 61 -12.11 4.92 15.17
CA THR A 61 -12.79 4.88 16.49
C THR A 61 -12.17 3.90 17.47
N ILE A 62 -11.09 3.21 17.11
CA ILE A 62 -10.34 2.33 18.01
C ILE A 62 -9.81 3.15 19.19
N LYS A 63 -9.85 2.55 20.39
CA LYS A 63 -9.31 3.15 21.62
C LYS A 63 -8.35 2.19 22.30
N VAL A 64 -7.45 2.74 23.10
CA VAL A 64 -6.63 1.94 24.01
C VAL A 64 -7.55 1.18 24.95
N GLY A 65 -7.34 -0.14 25.06
CA GLY A 65 -8.17 -1.07 25.82
C GLY A 65 -9.13 -1.90 24.97
N ASP A 66 -9.45 -1.47 23.74
CA ASP A 66 -10.31 -2.22 22.83
C ASP A 66 -9.67 -3.56 22.43
N THR A 67 -10.51 -4.54 22.16
CA THR A 67 -10.09 -5.78 21.51
C THR A 67 -10.31 -5.66 20.00
N VAL A 68 -9.23 -5.81 19.24
CA VAL A 68 -9.21 -5.66 17.78
C VAL A 68 -9.05 -7.03 17.13
N HIS A 69 -9.89 -7.35 16.16
CA HIS A 69 -9.82 -8.57 15.36
C HIS A 69 -9.35 -8.24 13.95
N ILE A 70 -8.23 -8.80 13.55
CA ILE A 70 -7.63 -8.63 12.22
C ILE A 70 -7.38 -10.02 11.62
N GLN A 71 -8.04 -10.35 10.51
CA GLN A 71 -7.85 -11.63 9.81
C GLN A 71 -7.97 -12.87 10.71
N GLY A 72 -8.90 -12.84 11.66
CA GLY A 72 -9.12 -13.94 12.62
C GLY A 72 -8.20 -13.94 13.84
N VAL A 73 -7.21 -13.05 13.90
CA VAL A 73 -6.35 -12.86 15.07
C VAL A 73 -7.01 -11.86 16.01
N LYS A 74 -7.10 -12.22 17.30
CA LYS A 74 -7.62 -11.37 18.38
C LYS A 74 -6.45 -10.71 19.08
N SER A 75 -6.43 -9.37 19.15
CA SER A 75 -5.37 -8.58 19.79
C SER A 75 -5.98 -7.51 20.68
N ARG A 76 -5.27 -7.04 21.68
CA ARG A 76 -5.67 -5.91 22.50
C ARG A 76 -4.88 -4.67 22.14
N ALA A 77 -5.54 -3.55 21.91
CA ALA A 77 -4.87 -2.26 21.77
C ALA A 77 -4.39 -1.79 23.15
N ILE A 78 -3.11 -1.96 23.44
CA ILE A 78 -2.53 -1.64 24.75
C ILE A 78 -1.94 -0.23 24.83
N GLY A 79 -1.70 0.40 23.69
CA GLY A 79 -1.20 1.77 23.59
C GLY A 79 -1.49 2.39 22.24
N ALA A 80 -1.32 3.70 22.15
CA ALA A 80 -1.46 4.44 20.90
C ALA A 80 -0.41 5.55 20.80
N LEU A 81 0.10 5.79 19.59
CA LEU A 81 0.86 6.98 19.22
C LEU A 81 -0.03 7.86 18.34
N HIS A 82 -0.28 9.07 18.79
CA HIS A 82 -0.94 10.11 18.00
C HIS A 82 0.14 10.93 17.32
N LEU A 83 0.26 10.77 16.01
CA LEU A 83 1.32 11.38 15.21
C LEU A 83 0.81 12.60 14.45
N SER A 84 1.70 13.56 14.21
CA SER A 84 1.38 14.73 13.41
C SER A 84 2.57 15.22 12.59
N ARG A 85 2.31 15.61 11.32
CA ARG A 85 3.29 16.15 10.38
C ARG A 85 2.61 17.15 9.45
N GLN A 86 3.04 18.40 9.45
CA GLN A 86 2.59 19.44 8.50
C GLN A 86 1.05 19.62 8.42
N GLY A 87 0.34 19.34 9.51
CA GLY A 87 -1.12 19.45 9.57
C GLY A 87 -1.85 18.12 9.38
N ASP A 88 -1.22 17.09 8.85
CA ASP A 88 -1.77 15.74 8.82
C ASP A 88 -1.63 15.08 10.19
N GLN A 89 -2.61 14.26 10.54
CA GLN A 89 -2.65 13.53 11.80
C GLN A 89 -3.10 12.10 11.55
N TRP A 90 -2.46 11.15 12.25
CA TRP A 90 -2.87 9.76 12.23
C TRP A 90 -2.58 9.10 13.59
N THR A 91 -3.08 7.90 13.77
CA THR A 91 -2.87 7.15 15.00
C THR A 91 -2.32 5.76 14.69
N GLU A 92 -1.34 5.35 15.48
CA GLU A 92 -0.79 4.00 15.47
C GLU A 92 -1.09 3.33 16.79
N TYR A 93 -1.75 2.17 16.73
CA TYR A 93 -2.13 1.38 17.89
C TYR A 93 -1.16 0.23 18.09
N LEU A 94 -0.59 0.10 19.29
CA LEU A 94 0.17 -1.08 19.68
C LEU A 94 -0.80 -2.19 20.08
N LEU A 95 -0.79 -3.26 19.28
CA LEU A 95 -1.62 -4.44 19.45
C LEU A 95 -0.83 -5.54 20.14
N ASP A 96 -1.35 -6.07 21.24
CA ASP A 96 -0.83 -7.24 21.94
C ASP A 96 -1.67 -8.47 21.55
N GLU A 97 -1.04 -9.41 20.85
CA GLU A 97 -1.64 -10.69 20.46
C GLU A 97 -1.50 -11.77 21.55
N GLY A 98 -0.89 -11.43 22.67
CA GLY A 98 -0.48 -12.38 23.70
C GLY A 98 0.88 -13.03 23.39
N VAL A 99 1.43 -13.79 24.34
CA VAL A 99 2.73 -14.48 24.26
C VAL A 99 3.89 -13.61 23.74
N ARG A 100 3.92 -12.33 24.11
CA ARG A 100 4.92 -11.33 23.70
C ARG A 100 4.98 -11.07 22.18
N ARG A 101 3.85 -11.18 21.50
CA ARG A 101 3.73 -10.82 20.09
C ARG A 101 3.04 -9.47 20.00
N TYR A 102 3.73 -8.52 19.40
CA TYR A 102 3.25 -7.15 19.24
C TYR A 102 3.28 -6.75 17.79
N GLN A 103 2.25 -6.02 17.36
CA GLN A 103 2.17 -5.40 16.05
C GLN A 103 1.67 -3.96 16.20
N TRP A 104 1.99 -3.11 15.24
CA TRP A 104 1.39 -1.78 15.17
C TRP A 104 0.34 -1.74 14.07
N LEU A 105 -0.75 -1.05 14.34
CA LEU A 105 -1.82 -0.78 13.39
C LEU A 105 -1.91 0.72 13.17
N SER A 106 -1.48 1.22 12.01
CA SER A 106 -1.66 2.62 11.66
C SER A 106 -2.99 2.85 10.98
N VAL A 107 -3.66 3.93 11.34
CA VAL A 107 -4.94 4.38 10.79
C VAL A 107 -4.79 5.85 10.39
N GLU A 108 -4.76 6.11 9.09
CA GLU A 108 -4.53 7.42 8.52
C GLU A 108 -5.61 7.76 7.50
N GLU A 109 -6.13 8.99 7.56
CA GLU A 109 -7.00 9.53 6.52
C GLU A 109 -6.14 10.28 5.51
N ARG A 110 -6.05 9.75 4.29
CA ARG A 110 -5.25 10.35 3.22
C ARG A 110 -6.11 11.00 2.16
N ARG A 111 -5.62 12.10 1.64
CA ARG A 111 -6.17 12.70 0.42
C ARG A 111 -5.70 11.90 -0.78
N GLY A 112 -6.57 11.74 -1.76
CA GLY A 112 -6.20 11.15 -3.04
C GLY A 112 -5.09 11.93 -3.73
N SER A 113 -4.36 11.27 -4.62
CA SER A 113 -3.20 11.85 -5.32
C SER A 113 -3.59 12.90 -6.35
N ALA A 114 -4.84 12.87 -6.84
CA ALA A 114 -5.38 13.83 -7.80
C ALA A 114 -6.27 14.86 -7.11
N GLU A 115 -6.29 16.08 -7.66
CA GLU A 115 -7.15 17.14 -7.19
C GLU A 115 -8.63 16.73 -7.35
N GLY A 116 -9.38 16.74 -6.23
CA GLY A 116 -10.79 16.31 -6.22
C GLY A 116 -11.03 14.83 -5.91
N GLU A 117 -10.00 14.02 -5.73
CA GLU A 117 -10.17 12.67 -5.21
C GLU A 117 -10.70 12.69 -3.77
N PRO A 118 -11.64 11.80 -3.42
CA PRO A 118 -12.18 11.73 -2.07
C PRO A 118 -11.10 11.29 -1.06
N LEU A 119 -11.26 11.74 0.17
CA LEU A 119 -10.48 11.20 1.29
C LEU A 119 -10.71 9.69 1.38
N HIS A 120 -9.63 8.94 1.55
CA HIS A 120 -9.68 7.50 1.79
C HIS A 120 -8.94 7.14 3.06
N LEU A 121 -9.37 6.06 3.68
CA LEU A 121 -8.76 5.54 4.89
C LEU A 121 -7.67 4.54 4.52
N GLU A 122 -6.44 4.86 4.87
CA GLU A 122 -5.31 3.93 4.77
C GLU A 122 -5.08 3.26 6.12
N VAL A 123 -5.07 1.93 6.11
CA VAL A 123 -4.82 1.13 7.31
C VAL A 123 -3.69 0.18 7.02
N MET A 124 -2.63 0.24 7.85
CA MET A 124 -1.43 -0.55 7.66
C MET A 124 -1.13 -1.36 8.93
N LEU A 125 -0.73 -2.61 8.73
CA LEU A 125 -0.25 -3.47 9.82
C LEU A 125 1.26 -3.61 9.73
N TRP A 126 1.94 -3.35 10.85
CA TRP A 126 3.39 -3.27 10.95
C TRP A 126 3.89 -4.38 11.86
N THR A 127 4.73 -5.22 11.33
CA THR A 127 5.35 -6.33 12.09
C THR A 127 6.83 -6.04 12.28
N GLN A 128 7.27 -5.95 13.53
CA GLN A 128 8.67 -5.69 13.83
C GLN A 128 9.56 -6.84 13.36
N VAL A 129 10.69 -6.48 12.77
CA VAL A 129 11.70 -7.43 12.30
C VAL A 129 13.08 -7.00 12.80
N PRO A 130 14.05 -7.92 12.93
CA PRO A 130 15.40 -7.56 13.36
C PRO A 130 16.07 -6.62 12.36
N THR A 131 16.57 -5.48 12.83
CA THR A 131 17.32 -4.53 11.98
C THR A 131 18.65 -5.05 11.51
N GLN A 132 19.22 -6.02 12.21
CA GLN A 132 20.57 -6.57 11.95
C GLN A 132 21.66 -5.48 11.87
N GLY A 133 21.49 -4.37 12.59
CA GLY A 133 22.39 -3.22 12.56
C GLY A 133 22.26 -2.30 11.35
N MET A 134 21.26 -2.54 10.48
CA MET A 134 20.98 -1.65 9.36
C MET A 134 20.46 -0.30 9.83
N VAL A 135 20.78 0.73 9.07
CA VAL A 135 20.24 2.08 9.20
C VAL A 135 19.62 2.51 7.88
N PRO A 136 18.65 3.43 7.90
CA PRO A 136 18.01 3.91 6.68
C PRO A 136 19.01 4.45 5.64
N ALA A 137 19.09 3.82 4.48
CA ALA A 137 19.91 4.26 3.36
C ALA A 137 19.24 5.38 2.56
N LYS A 138 20.04 6.22 1.86
CA LYS A 138 19.51 7.32 1.03
C LYS A 138 18.95 6.84 -0.31
N HIS A 139 19.51 5.78 -0.88
CA HIS A 139 19.20 5.37 -2.25
C HIS A 139 18.49 4.01 -2.30
N MET A 140 19.11 2.99 -1.73
CA MET A 140 18.59 1.63 -1.76
C MET A 140 19.18 0.86 -0.60
N LEU A 141 18.46 -0.09 -0.08
CA LEU A 141 18.95 -1.06 0.88
C LEU A 141 18.52 -2.48 0.48
N ILE A 142 19.27 -3.47 0.95
CA ILE A 142 18.94 -4.88 0.73
C ILE A 142 18.62 -5.51 2.08
N MET A 143 17.45 -6.13 2.20
CA MET A 143 17.03 -6.89 3.37
C MET A 143 16.49 -8.25 2.94
N GLU A 144 17.05 -9.30 3.52
CA GLU A 144 16.71 -10.69 3.16
C GLU A 144 16.83 -10.98 1.65
N GLY A 145 17.84 -10.38 0.98
CA GLY A 145 18.07 -10.54 -0.46
C GLY A 145 17.14 -9.75 -1.36
N VAL A 146 16.31 -8.88 -0.80
CA VAL A 146 15.36 -8.03 -1.54
C VAL A 146 15.82 -6.59 -1.52
N GLU A 147 15.77 -5.95 -2.69
CA GLU A 147 16.08 -4.55 -2.86
C GLU A 147 14.87 -3.67 -2.53
N PHE A 148 15.07 -2.70 -1.65
CA PHE A 148 14.07 -1.73 -1.22
C PHE A 148 14.53 -0.32 -1.57
N PHE A 149 13.66 0.43 -2.21
CA PHE A 149 13.89 1.81 -2.65
C PHE A 149 13.13 2.79 -1.76
N PRO A 150 13.73 3.92 -1.39
CA PRO A 150 13.10 4.90 -0.51
C PRO A 150 11.87 5.53 -1.17
N ILE A 151 10.78 5.66 -0.41
CA ILE A 151 9.54 6.32 -0.85
C ILE A 151 9.20 7.55 -0.03
N ASP A 152 9.49 7.55 1.28
CA ASP A 152 9.32 8.71 2.16
C ASP A 152 10.28 8.64 3.34
N ARG A 153 10.62 9.81 3.88
CA ARG A 153 11.39 9.95 5.12
C ARG A 153 11.13 11.29 5.78
N GLY A 154 11.28 11.32 7.06
CA GLY A 154 11.11 12.58 7.78
C GLY A 154 11.15 12.41 9.28
N THR A 155 10.63 13.44 9.94
CA THR A 155 10.42 13.47 11.37
C THR A 155 8.99 13.88 11.64
N VAL A 156 8.34 13.21 12.59
CA VAL A 156 6.98 13.49 13.03
C VAL A 156 6.97 13.74 14.53
N ALA A 157 6.07 14.59 14.98
CA ALA A 157 5.79 14.73 16.40
C ALA A 157 4.81 13.64 16.83
N PHE A 158 4.99 13.12 18.04
CA PHE A 158 4.06 12.16 18.60
C PHE A 158 3.67 12.49 20.06
N ARG A 159 2.51 11.97 20.45
CA ARG A 159 2.04 11.85 21.84
C ARG A 159 1.63 10.41 22.09
N SER A 160 2.12 9.82 23.17
CA SER A 160 1.79 8.48 23.62
C SER A 160 0.54 8.45 24.47
N GLU A 161 -0.19 7.36 24.37
CA GLU A 161 -1.30 6.97 25.25
C GLU A 161 -1.17 5.48 25.60
N GLY A 162 -1.33 5.14 26.88
CA GLY A 162 -1.22 3.75 27.34
C GLY A 162 0.21 3.19 27.29
N MET A 163 0.35 1.89 27.05
CA MET A 163 1.65 1.19 27.06
C MET A 163 2.20 1.10 25.63
N THR A 164 2.99 2.07 25.20
CA THR A 164 3.62 2.09 23.88
C THR A 164 5.11 1.71 23.90
N GLY A 165 5.74 1.75 25.07
CA GLY A 165 7.20 1.66 25.18
C GLY A 165 7.93 2.95 24.80
N HIS A 166 7.22 4.01 24.42
CA HIS A 166 7.75 5.32 24.09
C HIS A 166 7.51 6.34 25.21
N PRO A 167 8.27 7.47 25.24
CA PRO A 167 7.95 8.60 26.13
C PRO A 167 6.55 9.17 25.86
N ASP A 168 6.01 9.95 26.80
CA ASP A 168 4.67 10.57 26.67
C ASP A 168 4.55 11.41 25.40
N ARG A 169 5.63 12.01 24.95
CA ARG A 169 5.71 12.83 23.72
C ARG A 169 7.15 12.96 23.24
N GLY A 170 7.31 13.23 21.96
CA GLY A 170 8.64 13.40 21.38
C GLY A 170 8.59 13.59 19.86
N LEU A 171 9.75 13.40 19.28
CA LEU A 171 9.93 13.36 17.84
C LEU A 171 10.37 11.93 17.43
N LEU A 172 9.80 11.44 16.36
CA LEU A 172 10.09 10.14 15.78
C LEU A 172 10.61 10.37 14.36
N ASP A 173 11.84 9.90 14.10
CA ASP A 173 12.40 9.85 12.76
C ASP A 173 11.92 8.59 12.08
N PHE A 174 11.56 8.67 10.80
CA PHE A 174 11.12 7.53 10.00
C PHE A 174 11.76 7.52 8.62
N ALA A 175 11.79 6.32 8.01
CA ALA A 175 12.16 6.13 6.61
C ALA A 175 11.43 4.91 6.04
N HIS A 176 10.64 5.12 5.00
CA HIS A 176 9.83 4.10 4.35
C HIS A 176 10.42 3.73 2.99
N TYR A 177 10.36 2.45 2.67
CA TYR A 177 10.90 1.86 1.46
C TYR A 177 9.90 0.91 0.83
N ARG A 178 10.02 0.73 -0.48
CA ARG A 178 9.22 -0.22 -1.25
C ARG A 178 10.12 -1.06 -2.15
N ALA A 179 9.85 -2.37 -2.19
CA ALA A 179 10.43 -3.29 -3.15
C ALA A 179 9.62 -3.28 -4.46
N VAL A 180 10.22 -3.78 -5.53
CA VAL A 180 9.57 -3.89 -6.85
C VAL A 180 8.32 -4.78 -6.80
N ASP A 181 8.31 -5.80 -5.94
CA ASP A 181 7.17 -6.70 -5.71
C ASP A 181 6.07 -6.12 -4.80
N GLY A 182 6.21 -4.86 -4.39
CA GLY A 182 5.22 -4.13 -3.59
C GLY A 182 5.39 -4.27 -2.08
N ARG A 183 6.31 -5.11 -1.58
CA ARG A 183 6.61 -5.19 -0.14
C ARG A 183 7.05 -3.84 0.39
N LEU A 184 6.62 -3.53 1.60
CA LEU A 184 6.97 -2.29 2.30
C LEU A 184 7.87 -2.61 3.49
N LEU A 185 8.91 -1.81 3.67
CA LEU A 185 9.84 -1.86 4.79
C LEU A 185 9.97 -0.47 5.39
N SER A 186 9.86 -0.38 6.69
CA SER A 186 9.93 0.88 7.42
C SER A 186 10.98 0.82 8.52
N PHE A 187 11.62 1.94 8.75
CA PHE A 187 12.50 2.17 9.89
C PHE A 187 11.97 3.33 10.70
N GLU A 188 11.99 3.18 12.00
CA GLU A 188 11.56 4.21 12.93
C GLU A 188 12.47 4.29 14.15
N ARG A 189 12.59 5.48 14.72
CA ARG A 189 13.25 5.69 16.01
C ARG A 189 12.73 6.93 16.70
N VAL A 190 12.62 6.91 18.00
CA VAL A 190 12.56 8.15 18.78
C VAL A 190 13.90 8.87 18.59
N GLN A 191 13.87 10.19 18.41
CA GLN A 191 15.09 10.98 18.17
C GLN A 191 16.16 10.69 19.24
N GLY A 192 17.38 10.39 18.75
CA GLY A 192 18.50 10.00 19.61
C GLY A 192 18.54 8.52 20.00
N GLY A 193 17.50 7.75 19.67
CA GLY A 193 17.41 6.30 19.92
C GLY A 193 17.96 5.44 18.79
N GLN A 194 17.80 4.14 18.95
CA GLN A 194 18.15 3.15 17.94
C GLN A 194 17.01 2.95 16.94
N TRP A 195 17.35 2.59 15.71
CA TRP A 195 16.38 2.25 14.69
C TRP A 195 15.72 0.90 14.97
N SER A 196 14.41 0.87 14.86
CA SER A 196 13.60 -0.34 14.72
C SER A 196 13.17 -0.49 13.26
N SER A 197 12.98 -1.71 12.78
CA SER A 197 12.51 -1.97 11.43
C SER A 197 11.26 -2.84 11.44
N PHE A 198 10.40 -2.62 10.42
CA PHE A 198 9.09 -3.24 10.32
C PHE A 198 8.80 -3.61 8.87
N TYR A 199 8.29 -4.81 8.63
CA TYR A 199 7.54 -5.07 7.42
C TYR A 199 6.12 -4.55 7.59
N THR A 200 5.64 -3.88 6.56
CA THR A 200 4.35 -3.21 6.58
C THR A 200 3.48 -3.76 5.46
N ARG A 201 2.21 -4.02 5.75
CA ARG A 201 1.23 -4.47 4.77
C ARG A 201 -0.08 -3.71 4.89
N PRO A 202 -0.73 -3.37 3.76
CA PRO A 202 -2.03 -2.73 3.78
C PRO A 202 -3.11 -3.70 4.26
N LEU A 203 -4.11 -3.15 4.95
CA LEU A 203 -5.33 -3.83 5.32
C LEU A 203 -6.53 -3.14 4.68
N THR A 204 -7.54 -3.93 4.32
CA THR A 204 -8.84 -3.36 3.95
C THR A 204 -9.52 -2.86 5.24
N PRO A 205 -9.90 -1.58 5.36
CA PRO A 205 -10.52 -1.05 6.57
C PRO A 205 -11.70 -1.88 7.08
N GLY A 206 -12.56 -2.38 6.19
CA GLY A 206 -13.71 -3.24 6.53
C GLY A 206 -13.35 -4.65 7.02
N SER A 207 -12.07 -5.05 6.99
CA SER A 207 -11.61 -6.33 7.54
C SER A 207 -11.32 -6.30 9.04
N ILE A 208 -11.39 -5.11 9.64
CA ILE A 208 -11.12 -4.89 11.06
C ILE A 208 -12.45 -4.90 11.81
N ARG A 209 -12.47 -5.60 12.93
CA ARG A 209 -13.60 -5.60 13.87
C ARG A 209 -13.10 -5.24 15.25
N VAL A 210 -13.93 -4.55 16.03
CA VAL A 210 -13.61 -4.19 17.40
C VAL A 210 -14.68 -4.68 18.33
N GLU A 211 -14.25 -5.33 19.38
CA GLU A 211 -15.07 -5.76 20.49
C GLU A 211 -14.78 -4.85 21.68
N ARG A 212 -15.77 -4.10 22.13
CA ARG A 212 -15.68 -3.25 23.31
C ARG A 212 -16.31 -3.99 24.47
N LEU A 213 -15.58 -4.09 25.57
CA LEU A 213 -16.16 -4.53 26.81
C LEU A 213 -17.07 -3.41 27.33
N PRO A 214 -18.27 -3.76 27.83
CA PRO A 214 -19.20 -2.80 28.40
C PRO A 214 -18.66 -2.08 29.63
#